data_522f78c1deb221964a8f898fc7973db7
#
_entry.id   522f78c1deb221964a8f898fc7973db7
#
_cell.length_a   1.000
_cell.length_b   1.000
_cell.length_c   1.000
_cell.angle_alpha   90.00
_cell.angle_beta   90.00
_cell.angle_gamma   90.00
#
_symmetry.space_group_name_H-M   'P 1'
#
loop_
_entity.id
_entity.type
_entity.pdbx_description
1 polymer ?
#
loop_
_entity_poly.entity_id
_entity_poly.type
_entity_poly.pdbx_seq_one_letter_code
_entity_poly.pdbx_strand_id
1 'polypeptide(L)' 'MKDYIPIDCALYSRYELAILHHERLQVVWHDKNNTCHVEILSPTDLQTLNHAEYLLTKNEAGDVRKLRLDQIVRVKFDF' A
#
# COMPACT_ATOMS: atom_id res chain seq x y z
N MET A 1 -17.63 -7.57 5.38
CA MET A 1 -16.32 -7.20 4.81
C MET A 1 -16.33 -7.50 3.33
N LYS A 2 -15.85 -6.57 2.52
CA LYS A 2 -15.79 -6.80 1.08
C LYS A 2 -14.72 -7.82 0.73
N ASP A 3 -14.98 -8.62 -0.28
CA ASP A 3 -13.98 -9.54 -0.81
C ASP A 3 -12.79 -8.76 -1.35
N TYR A 4 -11.61 -9.34 -1.20
CA TYR A 4 -10.40 -8.75 -1.75
C TYR A 4 -10.44 -8.82 -3.29
N ILE A 5 -10.12 -7.70 -3.93
CA ILE A 5 -10.01 -7.62 -5.38
C ILE A 5 -8.52 -7.58 -5.74
N PRO A 6 -7.97 -8.63 -6.37
CA PRO A 6 -6.56 -8.65 -6.72
C PRO A 6 -6.19 -7.47 -7.64
N ILE A 7 -5.01 -6.91 -7.39
CA ILE A 7 -4.49 -5.85 -8.26
C ILE A 7 -3.74 -6.44 -9.45
N ASP A 8 -3.47 -5.61 -10.45
CA ASP A 8 -2.68 -5.97 -11.61
C ASP A 8 -1.29 -6.46 -11.18
N CYS A 9 -0.81 -7.55 -11.79
CA CYS A 9 0.52 -8.10 -11.52
C CYS A 9 1.62 -7.07 -11.75
N ALA A 10 1.50 -6.22 -12.76
CA ALA A 10 2.48 -5.18 -13.04
C ALA A 10 2.57 -4.19 -11.88
N LEU A 11 1.44 -3.83 -11.28
CA LEU A 11 1.42 -2.95 -10.13
C LEU A 11 2.02 -3.64 -8.90
N TYR A 12 1.69 -4.90 -8.69
CA TYR A 12 2.27 -5.68 -7.59
C TYR A 12 3.80 -5.71 -7.69
N SER A 13 4.32 -6.00 -8.88
CA SER A 13 5.76 -6.00 -9.13
C SER A 13 6.38 -4.62 -8.90
N ARG A 14 5.65 -3.56 -9.21
CA ARG A 14 6.13 -2.20 -8.97
C ARG A 14 6.27 -1.92 -7.48
N TYR A 15 5.36 -2.42 -6.65
CA TYR A 15 5.50 -2.32 -5.19
C TYR A 15 6.73 -3.08 -4.71
N GLU A 16 7.00 -4.26 -5.26
CA GLU A 16 8.20 -5.03 -4.89
C GLU A 16 9.47 -4.24 -5.19
N LEU A 17 9.53 -3.59 -6.35
CA LEU A 17 10.69 -2.75 -6.70
C LEU A 17 10.83 -1.56 -5.77
N ALA A 18 9.72 -0.93 -5.38
CA ALA A 18 9.75 0.20 -4.45
C ALA A 18 10.32 -0.22 -3.09
N ILE A 19 9.95 -1.40 -2.61
CA ILE A 19 10.48 -1.96 -1.37
C ILE A 19 11.98 -2.20 -1.50
N LEU A 20 12.39 -2.84 -2.58
CA LEU A 20 13.79 -3.18 -2.82
C LEU A 20 14.68 -1.93 -2.92
N HIS A 21 14.19 -0.88 -3.56
CA HIS A 21 14.94 0.34 -3.79
C HIS A 21 14.71 1.41 -2.70
N HIS A 22 13.97 1.09 -1.66
CA HIS A 22 13.66 2.03 -0.56
C HIS A 22 12.99 3.32 -1.06
N GLU A 23 12.13 3.20 -2.05
CA GLU A 23 11.40 4.36 -2.58
C GLU A 23 10.33 4.82 -1.61
N ARG A 24 10.05 6.11 -1.61
CA ARG A 24 8.89 6.66 -0.90
C ARG A 24 7.74 6.76 -1.87
N LEU A 25 6.53 6.54 -1.33
CA LEU A 25 5.30 6.56 -2.12
C LEU A 25 4.37 7.62 -1.58
N GLN A 26 3.70 8.33 -2.47
CA GLN A 26 2.53 9.12 -2.08
C GLN A 26 1.31 8.26 -2.34
N VAL A 27 0.57 7.93 -1.30
CA VAL A 27 -0.52 6.96 -1.38
C VAL A 27 -1.84 7.60 -0.97
N VAL A 28 -2.86 7.37 -1.77
CA VAL A 28 -4.24 7.73 -1.46
C VAL A 28 -4.99 6.43 -1.26
N TRP A 29 -5.56 6.25 -0.07
CA TRP A 29 -6.32 5.01 0.21
C TRP A 29 -7.57 5.30 1.02
N HIS A 30 -8.48 4.34 1.02
CA HIS A 30 -9.66 4.38 1.86
C HIS A 30 -9.50 3.38 3.00
N ASP A 31 -9.84 3.80 4.21
CA ASP A 31 -9.86 2.89 5.34
C ASP A 31 -11.19 2.11 5.38
N LYS A 32 -11.35 1.26 6.40
CA LYS A 32 -12.56 0.44 6.54
C LYS A 32 -13.84 1.26 6.73
N ASN A 33 -13.71 2.51 7.15
CA ASN A 33 -14.82 3.43 7.31
C ASN A 33 -15.07 4.25 6.04
N ASN A 34 -14.37 3.91 4.96
CA ASN A 34 -14.42 4.59 3.68
C ASN A 34 -13.95 6.05 3.76
N THR A 35 -13.11 6.36 4.75
CA THR A 35 -12.48 7.67 4.87
C THR A 35 -11.23 7.69 4.01
N CYS A 36 -11.07 8.74 3.21
CA CYS A 36 -9.94 8.90 2.31
C CYS A 36 -8.73 9.45 3.05
N HIS A 37 -7.58 8.84 2.85
CA HIS A 37 -6.31 9.28 3.44
C HIS A 37 -5.28 9.53 2.36
N VAL A 38 -4.41 10.50 2.58
CA VAL A 38 -3.26 10.79 1.71
C VAL A 38 -2.03 10.90 2.59
N GLU A 39 -1.03 10.05 2.35
CA GLU A 39 0.21 10.07 3.12
C GLU A 39 1.41 9.73 2.25
N ILE A 40 2.56 10.22 2.69
CA ILE A 40 3.86 9.80 2.15
C ILE A 40 4.33 8.63 3.00
N LEU A 41 4.52 7.48 2.38
CA LEU A 41 4.83 6.23 3.06
C LEU A 41 6.07 5.57 2.48
N SER A 42 6.82 4.92 3.36
CA SER A 42 7.96 4.08 2.95
C SER A 42 7.51 2.62 3.03
N PRO A 43 7.38 1.92 1.90
CA PRO A 43 6.96 0.53 1.92
C PRO A 43 8.09 -0.34 2.47
N THR A 44 7.74 -1.29 3.33
CA THR A 44 8.73 -2.18 3.95
C THR A 44 8.56 -3.63 3.53
N ASP A 45 7.34 -4.06 3.23
CA ASP A 45 7.08 -5.45 2.86
C ASP A 45 5.71 -5.60 2.23
N LEU A 46 5.50 -6.74 1.60
CA LEU A 46 4.19 -7.20 1.12
C LEU A 46 3.82 -8.43 1.91
N GLN A 47 2.56 -8.55 2.29
CA GLN A 47 2.08 -9.66 3.09
C GLN A 47 0.77 -10.19 2.54
N THR A 48 0.65 -11.51 2.46
CA THR A 48 -0.61 -12.17 2.11
C THR A 48 -1.20 -12.77 3.39
N LEU A 49 -2.44 -12.42 3.68
CA LEU A 49 -3.13 -12.88 4.88
C LEU A 49 -4.61 -13.06 4.56
N ASN A 50 -5.16 -14.24 4.87
CA ASN A 50 -6.58 -14.54 4.64
C ASN A 50 -7.03 -14.21 3.22
N HIS A 51 -6.25 -14.60 2.22
CA HIS A 51 -6.52 -14.39 0.80
C HIS A 51 -6.55 -12.93 0.36
N ALA A 52 -6.05 -12.01 1.20
CA ALA A 52 -5.88 -10.61 0.85
C ALA A 52 -4.40 -10.25 0.89
N GLU A 53 -4.02 -9.28 0.09
CA GLU A 53 -2.64 -8.81 0.02
C GLU A 53 -2.54 -7.42 0.61
N TYR A 54 -1.48 -7.19 1.40
CA TYR A 54 -1.28 -5.94 2.13
C TYR A 54 0.09 -5.37 1.85
N LEU A 55 0.17 -4.05 1.83
CA LEU A 55 1.44 -3.33 1.80
C LEU A 55 1.73 -2.84 3.22
N LEU A 56 2.85 -3.26 3.77
CA LEU A 56 3.32 -2.79 5.06
C LEU A 56 4.18 -1.56 4.83
N THR A 57 3.89 -0.50 5.55
CA THR A 57 4.54 0.79 5.35
C THR A 57 4.81 1.48 6.67
N LYS A 58 5.67 2.51 6.61
CA LYS A 58 5.86 3.46 7.72
C LYS A 58 5.71 4.87 7.17
N ASN A 59 5.08 5.74 7.95
CA ASN A 59 5.02 7.15 7.59
C ASN A 59 6.27 7.88 8.10
N GLU A 60 6.34 9.19 7.88
CA GLU A 60 7.51 9.99 8.26
C GLU A 60 7.69 10.08 9.78
N ALA A 61 6.61 9.92 10.53
CA ALA A 61 6.67 9.88 12.00
C ALA A 61 7.10 8.50 12.55
N GLY A 62 7.25 7.50 11.68
CA GLY A 62 7.60 6.14 12.08
C GLY A 62 6.42 5.26 12.41
N ASP A 63 5.19 5.75 12.25
CA ASP A 63 4.00 4.94 12.48
C ASP A 63 3.82 3.92 11.37
N VAL A 64 3.47 2.70 11.76
CA VAL A 64 3.21 1.62 10.81
C VAL A 64 1.81 1.75 10.25
N ARG A 65 1.70 1.58 8.92
CA ARG A 65 0.42 1.49 8.23
C ARG A 65 0.40 0.18 7.47
N LYS A 66 -0.67 -0.58 7.64
CA LYS A 66 -0.90 -1.81 6.90
C LYS A 66 -2.08 -1.58 5.96
N LEU A 67 -1.80 -1.49 4.67
CA LEU A 67 -2.79 -1.13 3.67
C LEU A 67 -3.15 -2.34 2.83
N ARG A 68 -4.44 -2.65 2.74
CA ARG A 68 -4.92 -3.67 1.82
C ARG A 68 -4.83 -3.11 0.41
N LEU A 69 -4.21 -3.84 -0.50
CA LEU A 69 -3.85 -3.30 -1.81
C LEU A 69 -5.05 -2.82 -2.62
N ASP A 70 -6.20 -3.49 -2.49
CA ASP A 70 -7.41 -3.08 -3.20
C ASP A 70 -8.07 -1.82 -2.63
N GLN A 71 -7.62 -1.36 -1.47
CA GLN A 71 -8.10 -0.11 -0.87
C GLN A 71 -7.25 1.09 -1.26
N ILE A 72 -6.14 0.86 -1.93
CA ILE A 72 -5.30 1.94 -2.45
C ILE A 72 -5.93 2.46 -3.73
N VAL A 73 -6.33 3.73 -3.71
CA VAL A 73 -7.00 4.38 -4.84
C VAL A 73 -5.99 4.88 -5.86
N ARG A 74 -4.88 5.42 -5.35
CA ARG A 74 -3.83 6.00 -6.21
C ARG A 74 -2.51 5.91 -5.48
N VAL A 75 -1.46 5.64 -6.22
CA VAL A 75 -0.10 5.65 -5.70
C VAL A 75 0.80 6.35 -6.70
N LYS A 76 1.68 7.20 -6.17
CA LYS A 76 2.72 7.85 -6.96
C LYS A 76 4.05 7.36 -6.42
N PHE A 77 4.82 6.71 -7.30
CA PHE A 77 6.11 6.14 -6.96
C PHE A 77 7.21 7.18 -7.13
N ASP A 78 8.18 7.13 -6.22
CA ASP A 78 9.43 7.89 -6.35
C ASP A 78 9.20 9.38 -6.66
N PHE A 79 8.34 9.99 -5.88
CA PHE A 79 8.02 11.41 -6.09
C PHE A 79 8.91 12.32 -5.24
#